data_4c12557b48614cfb9b56dfa7fdb337e2
#
_entry.id   4c12557b48614cfb9b56dfa7fdb337e2
#
_cell.length_a   1.000
_cell.length_b   1.000
_cell.length_c   1.000
_cell.angle_alpha   90.00
_cell.angle_beta   90.00
_cell.angle_gamma   90.00
#
_symmetry.space_group_name_H-M   'P 1'
#
loop_
_entity.id
_entity.type
_entity.pdbx_description
1 polymer ?
#
loop_
_entity_poly.entity_id
_entity_poly.type
_entity_poly.pdbx_seq_one_letter_code
_entity_poly.pdbx_strand_id
1 'polypeptide(L)'
;MNIGLIIAGGSGNRMGQDIPKQFMHVDGAPIIIHTMQCFQQHPDIGMIAVVCLKGWETVLQSYANQFSITKLQHIFPGGESGMESIHNGIYGLKEVGCKDDDMVLIHDAVRPLLSQEIISSNIATCKAYGYAITGIKCREAILESADGFSSTTSIPRDTLIRTQTPQTFYLKNIIDAHEEAKRKGITNSVASCTLCAELGHREMHIVPGSEKNIKVTTIEDLEILKALMHTSKDKWLK
;
A
#
# COMPACT_ATOMS: atom_id res chain seq x y z
N MET A 1 3.62 -18.76 2.34
CA MET A 1 4.21 -17.71 3.21
C MET A 1 3.42 -16.42 3.03
N ASN A 2 3.45 -15.48 4.03
CA ASN A 2 2.85 -14.15 3.86
C ASN A 2 3.96 -13.13 3.71
N ILE A 3 3.88 -12.32 2.66
CA ILE A 3 4.93 -11.39 2.21
C ILE A 3 4.38 -9.97 2.25
N GLY A 4 5.03 -9.07 2.99
CA GLY A 4 4.76 -7.64 2.88
C GLY A 4 5.53 -7.05 1.70
N LEU A 5 4.84 -6.65 0.64
CA LEU A 5 5.43 -5.97 -0.52
C LEU A 5 5.16 -4.47 -0.40
N ILE A 6 6.17 -3.71 0.01
CA ILE A 6 6.05 -2.28 0.27
C ILE A 6 6.45 -1.48 -0.97
N ILE A 7 5.54 -0.65 -1.47
CA ILE A 7 5.74 0.13 -2.68
C ILE A 7 6.28 1.52 -2.32
N ALA A 8 7.55 1.74 -2.65
CA ALA A 8 8.32 2.94 -2.37
C ALA A 8 9.01 3.52 -3.63
N GLY A 9 8.54 3.15 -4.85
CA GLY A 9 9.15 3.56 -6.12
C GLY A 9 8.89 5.00 -6.56
N GLY A 10 7.94 5.70 -5.93
CA GLY A 10 7.56 7.06 -6.33
C GLY A 10 8.56 8.13 -5.90
N SER A 11 8.86 9.10 -6.78
CA SER A 11 9.75 10.24 -6.52
C SER A 11 9.21 11.27 -5.52
N GLY A 12 7.88 11.31 -5.31
CA GLY A 12 7.28 12.21 -4.31
C GLY A 12 7.25 13.70 -4.67
N ASN A 13 7.34 14.07 -5.94
CA ASN A 13 7.48 15.44 -6.48
C ASN A 13 6.47 16.46 -5.95
N ARG A 14 5.29 16.01 -5.46
CA ARG A 14 4.23 16.89 -4.92
C ARG A 14 4.61 17.61 -3.62
N MET A 15 5.65 17.19 -2.92
CA MET A 15 6.07 17.80 -1.66
C MET A 15 7.17 18.87 -1.84
N GLY A 16 7.71 19.07 -3.07
CA GLY A 16 8.70 20.10 -3.37
C GLY A 16 10.01 19.99 -2.58
N GLN A 17 10.34 18.79 -2.10
CA GLN A 17 11.53 18.50 -1.30
C GLN A 17 12.53 17.68 -2.11
N ASP A 18 13.82 17.86 -1.85
CA ASP A 18 14.91 17.09 -2.47
C ASP A 18 14.96 15.63 -1.99
N ILE A 19 14.35 15.34 -0.83
CA ILE A 19 14.27 13.99 -0.25
C ILE A 19 12.91 13.38 -0.60
N PRO A 20 12.87 12.16 -1.19
CA PRO A 20 11.61 11.48 -1.46
C PRO A 20 10.79 11.28 -0.17
N LYS A 21 9.49 11.54 -0.23
CA LYS A 21 8.61 11.59 0.95
C LYS A 21 8.67 10.37 1.86
N GLN A 22 8.86 9.16 1.31
CA GLN A 22 8.98 7.93 2.07
C GLN A 22 10.23 7.89 2.97
N PHE A 23 11.26 8.71 2.64
CA PHE A 23 12.49 8.84 3.42
C PHE A 23 12.50 10.07 4.32
N MET A 24 11.45 10.89 4.31
CA MET A 24 11.32 12.00 5.27
C MET A 24 11.14 11.46 6.68
N HIS A 25 11.79 12.12 7.64
CA HIS A 25 11.78 11.70 9.05
C HIS A 25 10.57 12.22 9.79
N VAL A 26 9.94 11.34 10.56
CA VAL A 26 8.92 11.64 11.56
C VAL A 26 9.29 10.89 12.82
N ASP A 27 9.30 11.57 13.97
CA ASP A 27 9.62 10.98 15.28
C ASP A 27 10.90 10.12 15.27
N GLY A 28 11.97 10.65 14.66
CA GLY A 28 13.29 10.05 14.68
C GLY A 28 13.55 8.95 13.65
N ALA A 29 12.54 8.56 12.83
CA ALA A 29 12.70 7.54 11.79
C ALA A 29 12.07 7.97 10.47
N PRO A 30 12.57 7.48 9.31
CA PRO A 30 11.91 7.67 8.03
C PRO A 30 10.50 7.06 8.01
N ILE A 31 9.56 7.67 7.28
CA ILE A 31 8.16 7.20 7.16
C ILE A 31 8.12 5.72 6.74
N ILE A 32 8.95 5.33 5.77
CA ILE A 32 9.01 3.94 5.30
C ILE A 32 9.39 2.96 6.41
N ILE A 33 10.24 3.37 7.35
CA ILE A 33 10.64 2.52 8.49
C ILE A 33 9.46 2.29 9.42
N HIS A 34 8.66 3.32 9.73
CA HIS A 34 7.43 3.13 10.50
C HIS A 34 6.47 2.15 9.82
N THR A 35 6.35 2.25 8.49
CA THR A 35 5.54 1.29 7.70
C THR A 35 6.12 -0.12 7.79
N MET A 36 7.43 -0.28 7.59
CA MET A 36 8.08 -1.59 7.65
C MET A 36 7.98 -2.22 9.05
N GLN A 37 8.02 -1.42 10.11
CA GLN A 37 7.84 -1.90 11.50
C GLN A 37 6.48 -2.55 11.72
N CYS A 38 5.41 -2.10 11.07
CA CYS A 38 4.10 -2.74 11.16
C CYS A 38 4.15 -4.20 10.66
N PHE A 39 4.86 -4.47 9.58
CA PHE A 39 5.06 -5.82 9.03
C PHE A 39 6.11 -6.61 9.80
N GLN A 40 7.19 -5.95 10.25
CA GLN A 40 8.24 -6.57 11.07
C GLN A 40 7.68 -7.16 12.36
N GLN A 41 6.76 -6.47 13.00
CA GLN A 41 6.18 -6.88 14.29
C GLN A 41 5.07 -7.93 14.13
N HIS A 42 4.50 -8.12 12.95
CA HIS A 42 3.39 -9.06 12.76
C HIS A 42 3.91 -10.51 12.68
N PRO A 43 3.41 -11.43 13.55
CA PRO A 43 3.93 -12.79 13.64
C PRO A 43 3.75 -13.60 12.34
N ASP A 44 2.65 -13.39 11.62
CA ASP A 44 2.34 -14.15 10.41
C ASP A 44 3.02 -13.61 9.14
N ILE A 45 3.74 -12.51 9.21
CA ILE A 45 4.55 -12.01 8.10
C ILE A 45 5.92 -12.67 8.15
N GLY A 46 6.24 -13.48 7.14
CA GLY A 46 7.52 -14.19 7.03
C GLY A 46 8.62 -13.41 6.33
N MET A 47 8.26 -12.46 5.46
CA MET A 47 9.21 -11.70 4.65
C MET A 47 8.67 -10.30 4.36
N ILE A 48 9.58 -9.33 4.27
CA ILE A 48 9.33 -8.00 3.70
C ILE A 48 10.17 -7.87 2.44
N ALA A 49 9.54 -7.41 1.36
CA ALA A 49 10.19 -6.95 0.16
C ALA A 49 9.79 -5.49 -0.10
N VAL A 50 10.69 -4.70 -0.66
CA VAL A 50 10.43 -3.29 -0.96
C VAL A 50 10.72 -3.01 -2.43
N VAL A 51 9.77 -2.36 -3.10
CA VAL A 51 10.02 -1.77 -4.43
C VAL A 51 10.50 -0.34 -4.20
N CYS A 52 11.79 -0.10 -4.39
CA CYS A 52 12.47 1.14 -4.00
C CYS A 52 12.69 2.08 -5.18
N LEU A 53 12.63 3.38 -4.93
CA LEU A 53 13.05 4.40 -5.89
C LEU A 53 14.53 4.17 -6.24
N LYS A 54 14.83 4.17 -7.54
CA LYS A 54 16.20 3.98 -8.06
C LYS A 54 17.19 4.97 -7.42
N GLY A 55 18.30 4.43 -6.94
CA GLY A 55 19.38 5.18 -6.27
C GLY A 55 19.20 5.34 -4.76
N TRP A 56 18.06 4.85 -4.18
CA TRP A 56 17.80 4.91 -2.74
C TRP A 56 17.90 3.53 -2.05
N GLU A 57 18.26 2.50 -2.77
CA GLU A 57 18.33 1.12 -2.27
C GLU A 57 19.33 0.98 -1.11
N THR A 58 20.53 1.56 -1.27
CA THR A 58 21.57 1.53 -0.22
C THR A 58 21.14 2.32 1.01
N VAL A 59 20.47 3.45 0.83
CA VAL A 59 19.93 4.27 1.93
C VAL A 59 18.85 3.49 2.67
N LEU A 60 17.93 2.85 1.94
CA LEU A 60 16.90 1.99 2.51
C LEU A 60 17.51 0.84 3.33
N GLN A 61 18.49 0.13 2.77
CA GLN A 61 19.17 -0.96 3.46
C GLN A 61 19.87 -0.49 4.75
N SER A 62 20.50 0.68 4.71
CA SER A 62 21.15 1.27 5.88
C SER A 62 20.13 1.58 6.98
N TYR A 63 19.00 2.18 6.64
CA TYR A 63 17.93 2.42 7.60
C TYR A 63 17.32 1.11 8.13
N ALA A 64 17.08 0.12 7.27
CA ALA A 64 16.57 -1.18 7.70
C ALA A 64 17.48 -1.84 8.74
N ASN A 65 18.79 -1.77 8.54
CA ASN A 65 19.79 -2.27 9.50
C ASN A 65 19.76 -1.46 10.81
N GLN A 66 19.75 -0.13 10.72
CA GLN A 66 19.71 0.78 11.87
C GLN A 66 18.48 0.53 12.76
N PHE A 67 17.32 0.27 12.15
CA PHE A 67 16.05 0.08 12.85
C PHE A 67 15.67 -1.40 13.02
N SER A 68 16.61 -2.32 12.79
CA SER A 68 16.45 -3.77 13.02
C SER A 68 15.26 -4.38 12.26
N ILE A 69 15.08 -3.98 10.99
CA ILE A 69 14.08 -4.58 10.09
C ILE A 69 14.65 -5.89 9.53
N THR A 70 14.63 -6.94 10.32
CA THR A 70 15.28 -8.23 10.01
C THR A 70 14.52 -9.07 8.98
N LYS A 71 13.22 -8.79 8.77
CA LYS A 71 12.39 -9.47 7.75
C LYS A 71 12.58 -8.90 6.34
N LEU A 72 13.30 -7.77 6.16
CA LEU A 72 13.64 -7.27 4.83
C LEU A 72 14.63 -8.22 4.16
N GLN A 73 14.21 -8.88 3.09
CA GLN A 73 15.03 -9.83 2.34
C GLN A 73 15.34 -9.36 0.93
N HIS A 74 14.44 -8.60 0.29
CA HIS A 74 14.62 -8.17 -1.10
C HIS A 74 14.26 -6.70 -1.29
N ILE A 75 15.03 -6.03 -2.14
CA ILE A 75 14.76 -4.69 -2.64
C ILE A 75 14.72 -4.77 -4.16
N PHE A 76 13.57 -4.44 -4.76
CA PHE A 76 13.37 -4.42 -6.20
C PHE A 76 13.35 -2.98 -6.73
N PRO A 77 13.71 -2.74 -7.99
CA PRO A 77 13.67 -1.41 -8.57
C PRO A 77 12.23 -0.91 -8.77
N GLY A 78 11.99 0.36 -8.49
CA GLY A 78 10.76 1.05 -8.85
C GLY A 78 10.60 1.18 -10.37
N GLY A 79 9.35 1.32 -10.82
CA GLY A 79 8.99 1.64 -12.20
C GLY A 79 8.63 3.12 -12.36
N GLU A 80 8.31 3.52 -13.59
CA GLU A 80 7.87 4.89 -13.93
C GLU A 80 6.46 5.20 -13.42
N SER A 81 5.66 4.15 -13.20
CA SER A 81 4.30 4.24 -12.66
C SER A 81 4.12 3.38 -11.41
N GLY A 82 2.98 3.59 -10.70
CA GLY A 82 2.59 2.74 -9.58
C GLY A 82 2.34 1.30 -10.02
N MET A 83 1.68 1.11 -11.17
CA MET A 83 1.39 -0.20 -11.75
C MET A 83 2.69 -0.93 -12.12
N GLU A 84 3.65 -0.24 -12.73
CA GLU A 84 4.95 -0.81 -13.08
C GLU A 84 5.78 -1.15 -11.83
N SER A 85 5.74 -0.30 -10.82
CA SER A 85 6.40 -0.61 -9.54
C SER A 85 5.83 -1.88 -8.91
N ILE A 86 4.50 -2.06 -8.91
CA ILE A 86 3.87 -3.29 -8.43
C ILE A 86 4.29 -4.49 -9.30
N HIS A 87 4.27 -4.33 -10.63
CA HIS A 87 4.74 -5.34 -11.57
C HIS A 87 6.17 -5.80 -11.22
N ASN A 88 7.12 -4.86 -11.10
CA ASN A 88 8.50 -5.18 -10.75
C ASN A 88 8.62 -5.94 -9.42
N GLY A 89 7.81 -5.57 -8.44
CA GLY A 89 7.76 -6.25 -7.15
C GLY A 89 7.26 -7.69 -7.23
N ILE A 90 6.11 -7.93 -7.87
CA ILE A 90 5.51 -9.28 -7.93
C ILE A 90 6.31 -10.23 -8.81
N TYR A 91 6.88 -9.73 -9.93
CA TYR A 91 7.77 -10.55 -10.77
C TYR A 91 9.12 -10.79 -10.08
N GLY A 92 9.67 -9.78 -9.41
CA GLY A 92 10.87 -9.96 -8.59
C GLY A 92 10.68 -11.01 -7.50
N LEU A 93 9.51 -11.04 -6.83
CA LEU A 93 9.19 -12.11 -5.88
C LEU A 93 9.18 -13.50 -6.54
N LYS A 94 8.65 -13.60 -7.75
CA LYS A 94 8.65 -14.86 -8.52
C LYS A 94 10.06 -15.30 -8.89
N GLU A 95 10.91 -14.37 -9.34
CA GLU A 95 12.30 -14.63 -9.72
C GLU A 95 13.16 -15.08 -8.53
N VAL A 96 12.92 -14.57 -7.33
CA VAL A 96 13.64 -15.02 -6.11
C VAL A 96 13.05 -16.29 -5.50
N GLY A 97 12.11 -16.96 -6.17
CA GLY A 97 11.62 -18.30 -5.81
C GLY A 97 10.39 -18.31 -4.90
N CYS A 98 9.67 -17.20 -4.73
CA CYS A 98 8.37 -17.22 -4.06
C CYS A 98 7.37 -18.07 -4.85
N LYS A 99 6.48 -18.76 -4.13
CA LYS A 99 5.54 -19.72 -4.70
C LYS A 99 4.25 -19.05 -5.14
N ASP A 100 3.53 -19.69 -6.04
CA ASP A 100 2.24 -19.23 -6.55
C ASP A 100 1.17 -19.06 -5.47
N ASP A 101 1.24 -19.90 -4.42
CA ASP A 101 0.35 -19.91 -3.26
C ASP A 101 0.84 -19.03 -2.08
N ASP A 102 1.97 -18.35 -2.23
CA ASP A 102 2.36 -17.31 -1.27
C ASP A 102 1.42 -16.11 -1.36
N MET A 103 1.05 -15.56 -0.21
CA MET A 103 0.21 -14.36 -0.14
C MET A 103 1.09 -13.11 -0.14
N VAL A 104 0.74 -12.14 -0.98
CA VAL A 104 1.44 -10.86 -1.11
C VAL A 104 0.52 -9.73 -0.65
N LEU A 105 0.92 -9.05 0.42
CA LEU A 105 0.26 -7.87 0.96
C LEU A 105 0.93 -6.64 0.35
N ILE A 106 0.34 -6.08 -0.71
CA ILE A 106 0.84 -4.89 -1.40
C ILE A 106 0.46 -3.65 -0.60
N HIS A 107 1.44 -2.88 -0.16
CA HIS A 107 1.22 -1.76 0.76
C HIS A 107 2.02 -0.51 0.37
N ASP A 108 1.40 0.66 0.51
CA ASP A 108 2.05 1.96 0.28
C ASP A 108 3.11 2.22 1.37
N ALA A 109 4.36 2.52 1.00
CA ALA A 109 5.45 2.88 1.92
C ALA A 109 5.13 4.09 2.82
N VAL A 110 4.15 4.89 2.44
CA VAL A 110 3.74 6.12 3.11
C VAL A 110 2.41 6.01 3.88
N ARG A 111 2.08 4.80 4.36
CA ARG A 111 0.97 4.53 5.30
C ARG A 111 1.50 3.90 6.59
N PRO A 112 2.17 4.70 7.43
CA PRO A 112 2.91 4.19 8.59
C PRO A 112 2.04 3.78 9.78
N LEU A 113 0.73 4.06 9.75
CA LEU A 113 -0.19 3.75 10.86
C LEU A 113 -1.07 2.53 10.56
N LEU A 114 -0.50 1.51 9.93
CA LEU A 114 -1.16 0.24 9.68
C LEU A 114 -1.23 -0.58 10.97
N SER A 115 -2.45 -0.99 11.38
CA SER A 115 -2.62 -1.81 12.58
C SER A 115 -2.40 -3.31 12.31
N GLN A 116 -2.04 -4.04 13.36
CA GLN A 116 -1.86 -5.49 13.31
C GLN A 116 -3.16 -6.22 12.93
N GLU A 117 -4.30 -5.71 13.39
CA GLU A 117 -5.62 -6.27 13.10
C GLU A 117 -5.95 -6.17 11.60
N ILE A 118 -5.56 -5.08 10.93
CA ILE A 118 -5.79 -4.92 9.48
C ILE A 118 -4.93 -5.94 8.72
N ILE A 119 -3.67 -6.16 9.13
CA ILE A 119 -2.80 -7.18 8.51
C ILE A 119 -3.43 -8.57 8.69
N SER A 120 -3.78 -8.95 9.93
CA SER A 120 -4.40 -10.25 10.23
C SER A 120 -5.70 -10.47 9.44
N SER A 121 -6.56 -9.46 9.37
CA SER A 121 -7.83 -9.53 8.64
C SER A 121 -7.62 -9.68 7.13
N ASN A 122 -6.62 -9.00 6.56
CA ASN A 122 -6.24 -9.17 5.15
C ASN A 122 -5.78 -10.60 4.86
N ILE A 123 -4.90 -11.16 5.70
CA ILE A 123 -4.42 -12.53 5.55
C ILE A 123 -5.61 -13.52 5.63
N ALA A 124 -6.46 -13.40 6.65
CA ALA A 124 -7.61 -14.29 6.84
C ALA A 124 -8.60 -14.21 5.66
N THR A 125 -8.93 -13.00 5.20
CA THR A 125 -9.85 -12.78 4.09
C THR A 125 -9.27 -13.29 2.77
N CYS A 126 -7.99 -13.02 2.49
CA CYS A 126 -7.34 -13.53 1.29
C CYS A 126 -7.28 -15.07 1.30
N LYS A 127 -7.02 -15.68 2.45
CA LYS A 127 -7.03 -17.14 2.58
C LYS A 127 -8.41 -17.75 2.28
N ALA A 128 -9.48 -17.07 2.68
CA ALA A 128 -10.86 -17.54 2.49
C ALA A 128 -11.37 -17.33 1.05
N TYR A 129 -11.00 -16.21 0.42
CA TYR A 129 -11.64 -15.73 -0.81
C TYR A 129 -10.68 -15.49 -1.97
N GLY A 130 -9.36 -15.53 -1.73
CA GLY A 130 -8.32 -15.31 -2.73
C GLY A 130 -7.93 -13.83 -2.95
N TYR A 131 -8.77 -12.90 -2.48
CA TYR A 131 -8.59 -11.45 -2.63
C TYR A 131 -9.06 -10.73 -1.38
N ALA A 132 -8.25 -9.79 -0.87
CA ALA A 132 -8.64 -8.96 0.27
C ALA A 132 -8.20 -7.52 0.02
N ILE A 133 -9.14 -6.58 0.10
CA ILE A 133 -8.90 -5.16 -0.19
C ILE A 133 -9.26 -4.34 1.05
N THR A 134 -8.28 -3.70 1.65
CA THR A 134 -8.57 -2.78 2.75
C THR A 134 -9.36 -1.58 2.24
N GLY A 135 -10.46 -1.25 2.92
CA GLY A 135 -11.30 -0.13 2.53
C GLY A 135 -12.13 0.42 3.67
N ILE A 136 -12.53 1.68 3.55
CA ILE A 136 -13.41 2.38 4.47
C ILE A 136 -14.60 2.96 3.69
N LYS A 137 -15.77 2.99 4.34
CA LYS A 137 -16.96 3.60 3.74
C LYS A 137 -16.72 5.08 3.48
N CYS A 138 -17.15 5.57 2.33
CA CYS A 138 -17.16 7.00 2.05
C CYS A 138 -18.20 7.69 2.96
N ARG A 139 -17.76 8.71 3.69
CA ARG A 139 -18.65 9.52 4.57
C ARG A 139 -18.93 10.88 3.99
N GLU A 140 -18.12 11.32 3.04
CA GLU A 140 -18.23 12.62 2.39
C GLU A 140 -19.29 12.59 1.27
N ALA A 141 -19.88 13.74 0.99
CA ALA A 141 -20.67 13.92 -0.23
C ALA A 141 -19.74 13.94 -1.44
N ILE A 142 -20.07 13.19 -2.48
CA ILE A 142 -19.25 13.06 -3.69
C ILE A 142 -20.02 13.61 -4.89
N LEU A 143 -19.38 14.50 -5.63
CA LEU A 143 -19.83 14.97 -6.93
C LEU A 143 -18.89 14.44 -8.02
N GLU A 144 -19.48 14.03 -9.13
CA GLU A 144 -18.71 13.76 -10.35
C GLU A 144 -18.51 15.07 -11.13
N SER A 145 -17.29 15.38 -11.51
CA SER A 145 -16.96 16.57 -12.30
C SER A 145 -15.96 16.22 -13.39
N ALA A 146 -16.29 16.55 -14.62
CA ALA A 146 -15.41 16.31 -15.76
C ALA A 146 -14.31 17.38 -15.88
N ASP A 147 -14.57 18.60 -15.43
CA ASP A 147 -13.68 19.76 -15.54
C ASP A 147 -13.00 20.15 -14.21
N GLY A 148 -13.43 19.54 -13.10
CA GLY A 148 -12.95 19.85 -11.75
C GLY A 148 -13.49 21.15 -11.15
N PHE A 149 -14.36 21.90 -11.87
CA PHE A 149 -14.88 23.21 -11.46
C PHE A 149 -16.39 23.24 -11.33
N SER A 150 -17.11 22.39 -12.09
CA SER A 150 -18.57 22.34 -12.09
C SER A 150 -19.07 20.91 -12.00
N SER A 151 -20.27 20.73 -11.47
CA SER A 151 -20.93 19.43 -11.41
C SER A 151 -22.44 19.56 -11.33
N THR A 152 -23.12 18.62 -12.01
CA THR A 152 -24.57 18.41 -11.91
C THR A 152 -24.91 16.99 -11.45
N THR A 153 -23.88 16.16 -11.15
CA THR A 153 -24.04 14.71 -10.84
C THR A 153 -23.53 14.42 -9.44
N SER A 154 -24.40 13.86 -8.61
CA SER A 154 -24.03 13.34 -7.28
C SER A 154 -23.86 11.83 -7.33
N ILE A 155 -22.81 11.33 -6.72
CA ILE A 155 -22.57 9.89 -6.57
C ILE A 155 -23.07 9.46 -5.19
N PRO A 156 -23.96 8.43 -5.10
CA PRO A 156 -24.44 7.92 -3.83
C PRO A 156 -23.30 7.34 -2.98
N ARG A 157 -22.95 8.02 -1.89
CA ARG A 157 -21.80 7.66 -1.04
C ARG A 157 -21.92 6.30 -0.37
N ASP A 158 -23.15 5.83 -0.15
CA ASP A 158 -23.42 4.57 0.55
C ASP A 158 -22.96 3.33 -0.25
N THR A 159 -22.74 3.49 -1.55
CA THR A 159 -22.20 2.46 -2.45
C THR A 159 -20.69 2.59 -2.65
N LEU A 160 -20.06 3.60 -2.06
CA LEU A 160 -18.65 3.90 -2.28
C LEU A 160 -17.76 3.42 -1.13
N ILE A 161 -16.67 2.75 -1.52
CA ILE A 161 -15.58 2.37 -0.62
C ILE A 161 -14.33 3.13 -1.05
N ARG A 162 -13.75 3.88 -0.13
CA ARG A 162 -12.39 4.45 -0.30
C ARG A 162 -11.39 3.34 -0.02
N THR A 163 -10.71 2.88 -1.06
CA THR A 163 -9.74 1.80 -0.92
C THR A 163 -8.45 2.30 -0.25
N GLN A 164 -7.90 1.45 0.58
CA GLN A 164 -6.61 1.64 1.23
C GLN A 164 -5.70 0.47 0.87
N THR A 165 -4.50 0.44 1.44
CA THR A 165 -3.62 -0.71 1.45
C THR A 165 -3.41 -1.19 2.90
N PRO A 166 -3.08 -2.46 3.14
CA PRO A 166 -2.67 -3.47 2.16
C PRO A 166 -3.83 -3.95 1.28
N GLN A 167 -3.45 -4.36 0.05
CA GLN A 167 -4.28 -5.13 -0.86
C GLN A 167 -3.61 -6.49 -1.02
N THR A 168 -4.31 -7.55 -0.70
CA THR A 168 -3.71 -8.86 -0.51
C THR A 168 -4.22 -9.87 -1.53
N PHE A 169 -3.30 -10.60 -2.12
CA PHE A 169 -3.54 -11.55 -3.19
C PHE A 169 -2.64 -12.77 -3.02
N TYR A 170 -3.02 -13.92 -3.56
CA TYR A 170 -2.04 -14.94 -3.89
C TYR A 170 -1.13 -14.44 -5.01
N LEU A 171 0.17 -14.74 -4.96
CA LEU A 171 1.16 -14.27 -5.94
C LEU A 171 0.74 -14.61 -7.37
N LYS A 172 0.27 -15.85 -7.61
CA LYS A 172 -0.25 -16.24 -8.91
C LYS A 172 -1.39 -15.35 -9.38
N ASN A 173 -2.36 -15.05 -8.52
CA ASN A 173 -3.54 -14.32 -8.91
C ASN A 173 -3.23 -12.88 -9.38
N ILE A 174 -2.30 -12.21 -8.71
CA ILE A 174 -1.92 -10.84 -9.07
C ILE A 174 -1.00 -10.84 -10.32
N ILE A 175 -0.15 -11.84 -10.51
CA ILE A 175 0.62 -12.01 -11.74
C ILE A 175 -0.31 -12.26 -12.93
N ASP A 176 -1.28 -13.18 -12.81
CA ASP A 176 -2.26 -13.47 -13.85
C ASP A 176 -3.05 -12.21 -14.25
N ALA A 177 -3.39 -11.35 -13.26
CA ALA A 177 -4.06 -10.07 -13.53
C ALA A 177 -3.17 -9.10 -14.35
N HIS A 178 -1.88 -9.00 -14.00
CA HIS A 178 -0.93 -8.17 -14.77
C HIS A 178 -0.68 -8.71 -16.18
N GLU A 179 -0.59 -10.04 -16.36
CA GLU A 179 -0.47 -10.66 -17.69
C GLU A 179 -1.71 -10.38 -18.56
N GLU A 180 -2.89 -10.45 -17.98
CA GLU A 180 -4.12 -10.15 -18.70
C GLU A 180 -4.24 -8.66 -19.03
N ALA A 181 -3.86 -7.78 -18.12
CA ALA A 181 -3.79 -6.34 -18.36
C ALA A 181 -2.91 -6.04 -19.58
N LYS A 182 -1.73 -6.66 -19.63
CA LYS A 182 -0.80 -6.54 -20.76
C LYS A 182 -1.45 -6.99 -22.09
N ARG A 183 -2.15 -8.12 -22.08
CA ARG A 183 -2.87 -8.60 -23.28
C ARG A 183 -4.00 -7.69 -23.73
N LYS A 184 -4.67 -7.01 -22.78
CA LYS A 184 -5.76 -6.05 -23.03
C LYS A 184 -5.28 -4.62 -23.29
N GLY A 185 -3.96 -4.36 -23.26
CA GLY A 185 -3.39 -3.03 -23.46
C GLY A 185 -3.67 -2.06 -22.30
N ILE A 186 -3.97 -2.55 -21.09
CA ILE A 186 -4.12 -1.74 -19.90
C ILE A 186 -2.72 -1.45 -19.35
N THR A 187 -2.26 -0.23 -19.53
CA THR A 187 -0.88 0.18 -19.21
C THR A 187 -0.78 0.98 -17.90
N ASN A 188 -1.90 1.48 -17.39
CA ASN A 188 -1.91 2.28 -16.16
C ASN A 188 -3.24 2.06 -15.42
N SER A 189 -3.15 1.50 -14.23
CA SER A 189 -4.25 1.43 -13.27
C SER A 189 -3.79 2.02 -11.93
N VAL A 190 -4.70 2.69 -11.23
CA VAL A 190 -4.35 3.46 -10.02
C VAL A 190 -3.92 2.57 -8.86
N ALA A 191 -4.42 1.33 -8.81
CA ALA A 191 -4.16 0.37 -7.75
C ALA A 191 -4.42 -1.06 -8.23
N SER A 192 -3.94 -2.07 -7.49
CA SER A 192 -4.20 -3.48 -7.83
C SER A 192 -5.69 -3.83 -7.81
N CYS A 193 -6.46 -3.27 -6.89
CA CYS A 193 -7.92 -3.49 -6.85
C CYS A 193 -8.64 -2.86 -8.04
N THR A 194 -8.22 -1.68 -8.51
CA THR A 194 -8.81 -1.07 -9.71
C THR A 194 -8.46 -1.85 -10.96
N LEU A 195 -7.24 -2.35 -11.07
CA LEU A 195 -6.85 -3.26 -12.15
C LEU A 195 -7.74 -4.51 -12.18
N CYS A 196 -7.96 -5.17 -11.05
CA CYS A 196 -8.83 -6.33 -10.97
C CYS A 196 -10.28 -6.00 -11.35
N ALA A 197 -10.78 -4.83 -10.97
CA ALA A 197 -12.12 -4.37 -11.35
C ALA A 197 -12.23 -4.09 -12.86
N GLU A 198 -11.25 -3.42 -13.45
CA GLU A 198 -11.17 -3.14 -14.90
C GLU A 198 -11.11 -4.43 -15.73
N LEU A 199 -10.48 -5.47 -15.22
CA LEU A 199 -10.44 -6.79 -15.86
C LEU A 199 -11.77 -7.55 -15.73
N GLY A 200 -12.67 -7.15 -14.84
CA GLY A 200 -14.01 -7.75 -14.67
C GLY A 200 -14.01 -9.13 -14.01
N HIS A 201 -12.96 -9.50 -13.31
CA HIS A 201 -12.69 -10.90 -13.07
C HIS A 201 -13.14 -11.49 -11.76
N ARG A 202 -13.29 -10.75 -10.68
CA ARG A 202 -13.57 -11.41 -9.40
C ARG A 202 -14.18 -10.46 -8.36
N GLU A 203 -15.04 -11.02 -7.57
CA GLU A 203 -15.54 -10.36 -6.38
C GLU A 203 -14.37 -10.13 -5.40
N MET A 204 -14.09 -8.86 -5.12
CA MET A 204 -13.06 -8.44 -4.17
C MET A 204 -13.69 -8.25 -2.80
N HIS A 205 -13.19 -8.96 -1.79
CA HIS A 205 -13.70 -8.87 -0.43
C HIS A 205 -13.07 -7.71 0.32
N ILE A 206 -13.92 -6.85 0.89
CA ILE A 206 -13.47 -5.65 1.60
C ILE A 206 -13.14 -5.98 3.05
N VAL A 207 -11.93 -5.68 3.45
CA VAL A 207 -11.46 -5.71 4.85
C VAL A 207 -11.65 -4.31 5.45
N PRO A 208 -12.29 -4.18 6.61
CA PRO A 208 -12.42 -2.89 7.27
C PRO A 208 -11.06 -2.24 7.53
N GLY A 209 -10.88 -1.06 6.96
CA GLY A 209 -9.70 -0.22 7.16
C GLY A 209 -9.87 0.74 8.34
N SER A 210 -9.03 1.76 8.39
CA SER A 210 -9.05 2.79 9.44
C SER A 210 -8.82 4.17 8.86
N GLU A 211 -9.52 5.18 9.37
CA GLU A 211 -9.22 6.58 9.05
C GLU A 211 -7.80 6.97 9.47
N LYS A 212 -7.21 6.28 10.46
CA LYS A 212 -5.80 6.47 10.86
C LYS A 212 -4.80 5.92 9.85
N ASN A 213 -5.20 4.96 8.99
CA ASN A 213 -4.34 4.41 7.94
C ASN A 213 -4.23 5.37 6.76
N ILE A 214 -3.86 6.63 7.06
CA ILE A 214 -3.71 7.70 6.09
C ILE A 214 -2.57 7.44 5.12
N LYS A 215 -2.69 7.95 3.89
CA LYS A 215 -1.59 7.98 2.90
C LYS A 215 -0.96 9.37 2.93
N VAL A 216 0.28 9.48 3.38
CA VAL A 216 1.02 10.75 3.40
C VAL A 216 1.37 11.14 1.96
N THR A 217 0.73 12.21 1.47
CA THR A 217 0.90 12.71 0.10
C THR A 217 1.28 14.18 0.04
N THR A 218 0.92 14.95 1.06
CA THR A 218 1.15 16.38 1.19
C THR A 218 1.85 16.71 2.51
N ILE A 219 2.22 17.98 2.70
CA ILE A 219 2.81 18.45 3.98
C ILE A 219 1.77 18.41 5.09
N GLU A 220 0.52 18.74 4.78
CA GLU A 220 -0.60 18.68 5.72
C GLU A 220 -0.83 17.24 6.22
N ASP A 221 -0.71 16.23 5.35
CA ASP A 221 -0.79 14.84 5.76
C ASP A 221 0.34 14.47 6.76
N LEU A 222 1.52 15.09 6.62
CA LEU A 222 2.64 14.89 7.54
C LEU A 222 2.35 15.47 8.93
N GLU A 223 1.69 16.62 8.98
CA GLU A 223 1.24 17.24 10.25
C GLU A 223 0.19 16.37 10.93
N ILE A 224 -0.77 15.86 10.15
CA ILE A 224 -1.78 14.92 10.65
C ILE A 224 -1.11 13.63 11.16
N LEU A 225 -0.15 13.08 10.42
CA LEU A 225 0.60 11.90 10.85
C LEU A 225 1.26 12.12 12.21
N LYS A 226 2.01 13.24 12.39
CA LYS A 226 2.66 13.58 13.66
C LYS A 226 1.64 13.66 14.79
N ALA A 227 0.52 14.35 14.57
CA ALA A 227 -0.53 14.45 15.57
C ALA A 227 -1.09 13.07 15.97
N LEU A 228 -1.34 12.18 15.00
CA LEU A 228 -1.86 10.84 15.24
C LEU A 228 -0.86 9.94 15.98
N MET A 229 0.45 10.04 15.70
CA MET A 229 1.49 9.29 16.40
C MET A 229 1.60 9.66 17.89
N HIS A 230 1.37 10.94 18.24
CA HIS A 230 1.42 11.43 19.60
C HIS A 230 0.10 11.33 20.37
N THR A 231 -0.98 10.88 19.74
CA THR A 231 -2.29 10.77 20.38
C THR A 231 -2.40 9.44 21.12
N SER A 232 -2.36 9.47 22.46
CA SER A 232 -2.70 8.31 23.29
C SER A 232 -4.22 8.07 23.25
N LYS A 233 -4.65 6.80 23.15
CA LYS A 233 -6.07 6.40 23.14
C LYS A 233 -6.85 6.94 24.36
N ASP A 234 -6.18 7.17 25.47
CA ASP A 234 -6.80 7.47 26.78
C ASP A 234 -7.18 8.95 26.97
N LYS A 235 -6.76 9.85 26.08
CA LYS A 235 -7.04 11.29 26.23
C LYS A 235 -8.38 11.75 25.64
N TRP A 236 -9.06 10.93 24.84
CA TRP A 236 -10.28 11.29 24.08
C TRP A 236 -11.56 10.60 24.58
N LEU A 237 -11.43 9.65 25.48
CA LEU A 237 -12.56 8.94 26.11
C LEU A 237 -12.64 9.35 27.57
N LYS A 238 -13.20 10.51 27.83
CA LYS A 238 -13.75 10.89 29.15
C LYS A 238 -15.25 11.07 28.99
#